data_f185a67871f3945d21532926a2223332
#
_entry.id   f185a67871f3945d21532926a2223332
#
_cell.length_a   1.000
_cell.length_b   1.000
_cell.length_c   1.000
_cell.angle_alpha   90.00
_cell.angle_beta   90.00
_cell.angle_gamma   90.00
#
_symmetry.space_group_name_H-M   'P 1'
#
loop_
_entity.id
_entity.type
_entity.pdbx_description
1 polymer ?
#
loop_
_entity_poly.entity_id
_entity_poly.type
_entity_poly.pdbx_seq_one_letter_code
_entity_poly.pdbx_strand_id
1 'polypeptide(L)'
;MTDPAGPSLRRRTAAAACAAAGLTVVLAAFSFSTSNGLPPRHHSMTSTPSPTMSSMPGMATMDGLASEFNGYAMASGTATLPAGRVTDYRFAITSPDGKPVTNFAVEQAHRLHFYAIRSDLTGFQHVHPTLASNGTWTAALAALRPGTWRMYASFVPKAGPARGQEIVLSRTVSVPGPAVPIAVPAPSRSATADGYTVTVTGKLMANRASPLVVTITKDGRPVTNLQPYLDTYAHLTAFHQGDLAFAHLHPETKVDGDHGGPTLPFHAELSRSGDWRLFLQFQTSGTVHTAAITVHAS
;
A
#
# COMPACT_ATOMS: atom_id res chain seq x y z
N MET A 1 11.24 63.86 -20.48
CA MET A 1 12.71 63.93 -20.36
C MET A 1 13.18 62.64 -19.65
N THR A 2 13.84 61.86 -20.39
CA THR A 2 14.88 60.84 -20.21
C THR A 2 14.49 59.47 -19.62
N ASP A 3 14.32 58.54 -20.56
CA ASP A 3 14.61 57.13 -20.44
C ASP A 3 16.13 56.90 -20.31
N PRO A 4 16.55 55.87 -19.55
CA PRO A 4 17.47 54.97 -20.25
C PRO A 4 17.29 53.47 -19.95
N ALA A 5 17.21 52.72 -21.05
CA ALA A 5 17.99 51.52 -21.41
C ALA A 5 18.19 50.39 -20.39
N GLY A 6 17.54 49.25 -20.68
CA GLY A 6 17.87 47.93 -20.12
C GLY A 6 18.97 47.20 -20.95
N PRO A 7 19.72 46.24 -20.35
CA PRO A 7 20.71 45.45 -21.05
C PRO A 7 20.16 44.18 -21.68
N SER A 8 20.70 43.92 -22.88
CA SER A 8 20.43 42.80 -23.77
C SER A 8 20.80 41.41 -23.23
N LEU A 9 19.88 40.42 -23.39
CA LEU A 9 20.16 39.01 -23.23
C LEU A 9 21.00 38.47 -24.42
N ARG A 10 22.17 37.98 -24.14
CA ARG A 10 22.96 37.15 -25.06
C ARG A 10 22.46 35.70 -25.01
N ARG A 11 21.96 35.18 -26.12
CA ARG A 11 21.70 33.76 -26.38
C ARG A 11 23.05 33.04 -26.50
N ARG A 12 23.25 31.99 -25.71
CA ARG A 12 24.31 30.99 -25.94
C ARG A 12 23.62 29.73 -26.48
N THR A 13 23.91 29.43 -27.73
CA THR A 13 23.64 28.16 -28.39
C THR A 13 24.64 27.13 -27.90
N ALA A 14 24.16 26.00 -27.35
CA ALA A 14 24.99 24.82 -27.10
C ALA A 14 24.61 23.75 -28.12
N ALA A 15 25.61 23.28 -28.85
CA ALA A 15 25.50 22.23 -29.84
C ALA A 15 25.41 20.86 -29.16
N ALA A 16 24.48 20.04 -29.61
CA ALA A 16 24.35 18.63 -29.22
C ALA A 16 25.30 17.79 -30.09
N ALA A 17 26.18 17.01 -29.47
CA ALA A 17 26.97 15.98 -30.11
C ALA A 17 26.27 14.65 -29.97
N CYS A 18 25.85 14.04 -31.07
CA CYS A 18 25.36 12.66 -31.15
C CYS A 18 26.53 11.69 -31.07
N ALA A 19 26.54 10.80 -30.07
CA ALA A 19 27.40 9.63 -30.06
C ALA A 19 26.55 8.40 -30.36
N ALA A 20 26.76 7.77 -31.51
CA ALA A 20 26.20 6.50 -31.89
C ALA A 20 27.02 5.37 -31.26
N ALA A 21 26.40 4.52 -30.43
CA ALA A 21 27.01 3.30 -29.94
C ALA A 21 26.40 2.10 -30.69
N GLY A 22 27.25 1.38 -31.41
CA GLY A 22 26.89 0.22 -32.22
C GLY A 22 26.53 -0.99 -31.36
N LEU A 23 25.47 -1.67 -31.79
CA LEU A 23 24.98 -2.91 -31.24
C LEU A 23 25.69 -4.08 -31.95
N THR A 24 26.55 -4.82 -31.24
CA THR A 24 27.17 -6.05 -31.73
C THR A 24 26.29 -7.24 -31.36
N VAL A 25 25.66 -7.85 -32.34
CA VAL A 25 24.90 -9.10 -32.19
C VAL A 25 25.88 -10.26 -32.31
N VAL A 26 26.02 -11.08 -31.26
CA VAL A 26 26.74 -12.35 -31.28
C VAL A 26 25.71 -13.47 -31.54
N LEU A 27 25.73 -14.05 -32.71
CA LEU A 27 25.02 -15.30 -33.04
C LEU A 27 25.86 -16.48 -32.56
N ALA A 28 25.35 -17.24 -31.58
CA ALA A 28 25.88 -18.57 -31.26
C ALA A 28 25.14 -19.61 -32.08
N ALA A 29 25.86 -20.26 -32.99
CA ALA A 29 25.38 -21.41 -33.75
C ALA A 29 25.48 -22.68 -32.92
N PHE A 30 24.35 -23.37 -32.67
CA PHE A 30 24.33 -24.72 -32.11
C PHE A 30 24.35 -25.75 -33.23
N SER A 31 25.43 -26.53 -33.30
CA SER A 31 25.57 -27.68 -34.18
C SER A 31 24.83 -28.89 -33.61
N PHE A 32 23.90 -29.45 -34.40
CA PHE A 32 23.27 -30.74 -34.12
C PHE A 32 24.17 -31.88 -34.59
N SER A 33 24.60 -32.73 -33.65
CA SER A 33 25.19 -34.03 -33.98
C SER A 33 24.09 -35.10 -33.88
N THR A 34 23.84 -35.78 -35.00
CA THR A 34 23.00 -36.96 -35.07
C THR A 34 23.85 -38.20 -34.71
N SER A 35 23.46 -38.99 -33.71
CA SER A 35 23.94 -40.36 -33.53
C SER A 35 22.78 -41.32 -33.43
N ASN A 36 22.86 -42.36 -34.29
CA ASN A 36 21.89 -43.43 -34.49
C ASN A 36 21.84 -44.44 -33.33
N GLY A 37 20.63 -44.79 -32.96
CA GLY A 37 20.11 -46.12 -32.69
C GLY A 37 20.61 -46.99 -31.56
N LEU A 38 19.66 -47.36 -30.68
CA LEU A 38 19.48 -48.70 -30.11
C LEU A 38 18.12 -48.81 -29.40
N PRO A 39 17.51 -50.00 -29.25
CA PRO A 39 16.06 -50.17 -29.01
C PRO A 39 15.62 -49.99 -27.54
N PRO A 40 14.28 -49.81 -27.31
CA PRO A 40 13.78 -49.44 -26.01
C PRO A 40 13.78 -50.60 -25.00
N ARG A 41 14.41 -50.40 -23.86
CA ARG A 41 14.18 -51.21 -22.67
C ARG A 41 13.03 -50.58 -21.87
N HIS A 42 11.97 -51.36 -21.67
CA HIS A 42 10.90 -51.02 -20.72
C HIS A 42 11.49 -51.00 -19.30
N HIS A 43 11.59 -49.79 -18.76
CA HIS A 43 11.74 -49.61 -17.31
C HIS A 43 10.41 -49.11 -16.80
N SER A 44 9.76 -49.90 -15.94
CA SER A 44 8.62 -49.48 -15.13
C SER A 44 9.01 -48.23 -14.36
N MET A 45 8.35 -47.11 -14.70
CA MET A 45 8.44 -45.89 -13.90
C MET A 45 7.63 -46.08 -12.61
N THR A 46 8.33 -46.40 -11.52
CA THR A 46 7.82 -46.11 -10.18
C THR A 46 7.63 -44.59 -10.09
N SER A 47 6.39 -44.19 -9.99
CA SER A 47 6.00 -42.81 -9.74
C SER A 47 6.55 -42.37 -8.38
N THR A 48 7.63 -41.62 -8.41
CA THR A 48 8.11 -40.87 -7.24
C THR A 48 7.03 -39.84 -6.90
N PRO A 49 6.48 -39.81 -5.68
CA PRO A 49 5.54 -38.75 -5.32
C PRO A 49 6.28 -37.42 -5.40
N SER A 50 5.71 -36.48 -6.13
CA SER A 50 6.14 -35.07 -6.10
C SER A 50 6.22 -34.62 -4.64
N PRO A 51 7.28 -33.91 -4.25
CA PRO A 51 7.32 -33.36 -2.90
C PRO A 51 6.12 -32.42 -2.74
N THR A 52 5.19 -32.83 -1.91
CA THR A 52 4.17 -31.94 -1.35
C THR A 52 4.94 -30.79 -0.72
N MET A 53 4.81 -29.59 -1.27
CA MET A 53 5.30 -28.37 -0.63
C MET A 53 4.60 -28.28 0.72
N SER A 54 5.18 -28.87 1.74
CA SER A 54 4.81 -28.61 3.12
C SER A 54 4.89 -27.10 3.31
N SER A 55 3.76 -26.49 3.60
CA SER A 55 3.69 -25.11 4.06
C SER A 55 4.72 -24.93 5.16
N MET A 56 5.76 -24.16 4.89
CA MET A 56 6.74 -23.78 5.90
C MET A 56 6.00 -23.16 7.07
N PRO A 57 6.10 -23.69 8.31
CA PRO A 57 5.52 -23.00 9.46
C PRO A 57 6.37 -21.75 9.69
N GLY A 58 5.81 -20.56 9.43
CA GLY A 58 6.48 -19.30 9.72
C GLY A 58 6.40 -18.19 8.69
N MET A 59 5.72 -18.35 7.57
CA MET A 59 5.25 -17.16 6.85
C MET A 59 4.01 -16.63 7.58
N ALA A 60 4.23 -15.92 8.69
CA ALA A 60 3.22 -15.03 9.21
C ALA A 60 2.84 -14.08 8.08
N THR A 61 1.65 -14.22 7.55
CA THR A 61 1.11 -13.33 6.53
C THR A 61 1.17 -11.93 7.12
N MET A 62 1.73 -10.97 6.37
CA MET A 62 1.83 -9.56 6.76
C MET A 62 0.43 -8.91 6.73
N ASP A 63 -0.53 -9.55 7.39
CA ASP A 63 -1.93 -9.11 7.45
C ASP A 63 -2.17 -8.01 8.49
N GLY A 64 -1.12 -7.54 9.13
CA GLY A 64 -1.16 -6.45 10.09
C GLY A 64 -1.91 -6.75 11.39
N LEU A 65 -2.30 -7.99 11.67
CA LEU A 65 -3.07 -8.34 12.88
C LEU A 65 -2.21 -8.49 14.13
N ALA A 66 -0.92 -8.75 13.96
CA ALA A 66 0.01 -8.93 15.06
C ALA A 66 0.45 -7.58 15.67
N SER A 67 0.68 -7.55 16.97
CA SER A 67 1.33 -6.41 17.64
C SER A 67 2.86 -6.53 17.63
N GLU A 68 3.38 -7.66 17.17
CA GLU A 68 4.81 -7.97 17.08
C GLU A 68 5.09 -8.84 15.84
N PHE A 69 6.19 -8.55 15.14
CA PHE A 69 6.66 -9.34 14.00
C PHE A 69 8.18 -9.21 13.87
N ASN A 70 8.88 -10.33 13.68
CA ASN A 70 10.35 -10.39 13.57
C ASN A 70 11.09 -9.66 14.72
N GLY A 71 10.50 -9.70 15.93
CA GLY A 71 11.01 -9.02 17.12
C GLY A 71 10.77 -7.52 17.18
N TYR A 72 10.16 -6.92 16.15
CA TYR A 72 9.65 -5.55 16.23
C TYR A 72 8.26 -5.56 16.86
N ALA A 73 8.04 -4.70 17.84
CA ALA A 73 6.75 -4.60 18.51
C ALA A 73 6.19 -3.16 18.50
N MET A 74 4.89 -3.05 18.34
CA MET A 74 4.17 -1.79 18.53
C MET A 74 3.78 -1.64 20.01
N ALA A 75 4.54 -0.89 20.76
CA ALA A 75 4.33 -0.64 22.19
C ALA A 75 3.45 0.61 22.39
N SER A 76 2.37 0.49 23.15
CA SER A 76 1.54 1.61 23.59
C SER A 76 0.91 1.28 24.93
N GLY A 77 0.92 2.24 25.86
CA GLY A 77 0.19 2.15 27.13
C GLY A 77 -1.29 2.56 27.01
N THR A 78 -1.73 3.01 25.83
CA THR A 78 -3.08 3.50 25.60
C THR A 78 -3.99 2.37 25.12
N ALA A 79 -4.86 1.86 25.99
CA ALA A 79 -5.88 0.88 25.68
C ALA A 79 -7.26 1.50 25.41
N THR A 80 -7.46 2.76 25.83
CA THR A 80 -8.74 3.46 25.72
C THR A 80 -8.52 4.89 25.23
N LEU A 81 -9.36 5.33 24.27
CA LEU A 81 -9.36 6.70 23.74
C LEU A 81 -10.72 7.36 23.96
N PRO A 82 -10.77 8.69 24.13
CA PRO A 82 -12.02 9.40 24.34
C PRO A 82 -12.89 9.42 23.08
N ALA A 83 -14.21 9.35 23.26
CA ALA A 83 -15.18 9.50 22.17
C ALA A 83 -15.39 10.96 21.79
N GLY A 84 -15.69 11.22 20.51
CA GLY A 84 -16.25 12.49 20.02
C GLY A 84 -15.31 13.69 20.02
N ARG A 85 -14.02 13.52 20.26
CA ARG A 85 -13.05 14.62 20.25
C ARG A 85 -11.75 14.22 19.56
N VAL A 86 -11.04 15.19 19.00
CA VAL A 86 -9.67 15.03 18.50
C VAL A 86 -8.77 14.56 19.63
N THR A 87 -7.92 13.57 19.35
CA THR A 87 -7.04 12.96 20.35
C THR A 87 -5.73 12.47 19.74
N ASP A 88 -4.68 12.48 20.51
CA ASP A 88 -3.40 11.89 20.13
C ASP A 88 -3.34 10.42 20.56
N TYR A 89 -2.94 9.55 19.65
CA TYR A 89 -2.52 8.20 19.98
C TYR A 89 -1.00 8.11 19.99
N ARG A 90 -0.42 7.72 21.13
CA ARG A 90 1.03 7.64 21.31
C ARG A 90 1.49 6.19 21.39
N PHE A 91 2.56 5.87 20.67
CA PHE A 91 3.15 4.55 20.61
C PHE A 91 4.64 4.62 20.28
N ALA A 92 5.34 3.51 20.42
CA ALA A 92 6.70 3.33 19.94
C ALA A 92 6.79 2.03 19.15
N ILE A 93 7.69 1.98 18.18
CA ILE A 93 8.13 0.73 17.58
C ILE A 93 9.42 0.34 18.30
N THR A 94 9.44 -0.83 18.92
CA THR A 94 10.63 -1.38 19.58
C THR A 94 11.27 -2.45 18.72
N SER A 95 12.60 -2.54 18.78
CA SER A 95 13.40 -3.57 18.13
C SER A 95 13.53 -4.81 19.02
N PRO A 96 14.11 -5.92 18.53
CA PRO A 96 14.25 -7.17 19.29
C PRO A 96 15.00 -7.03 20.63
N ASP A 97 15.85 -6.00 20.79
CA ASP A 97 16.53 -5.68 22.05
C ASP A 97 15.69 -4.78 22.99
N GLY A 98 14.42 -4.57 22.65
CA GLY A 98 13.47 -3.77 23.45
C GLY A 98 13.65 -2.25 23.35
N LYS A 99 14.61 -1.76 22.54
CA LYS A 99 14.84 -0.32 22.40
C LYS A 99 13.90 0.30 21.35
N PRO A 100 13.51 1.57 21.53
CA PRO A 100 12.76 2.29 20.52
C PRO A 100 13.54 2.43 19.22
N VAL A 101 12.91 2.10 18.11
CA VAL A 101 13.43 2.35 16.76
C VAL A 101 13.20 3.80 16.39
N THR A 102 14.25 4.47 15.90
CA THR A 102 14.19 5.89 15.47
C THR A 102 14.60 6.07 14.01
N ASN A 103 15.11 5.03 13.35
CA ASN A 103 15.62 5.09 11.99
C ASN A 103 14.79 4.22 11.04
N PHE A 104 13.97 4.88 10.23
CA PHE A 104 13.04 4.28 9.27
C PHE A 104 13.36 4.74 7.85
N ALA A 105 13.10 3.91 6.85
CA ALA A 105 13.06 4.34 5.47
C ALA A 105 11.90 5.32 5.26
N VAL A 106 12.00 6.13 4.23
CA VAL A 106 10.89 6.94 3.74
C VAL A 106 10.25 6.15 2.61
N GLU A 107 8.98 5.82 2.78
CA GLU A 107 8.14 5.17 1.79
C GLU A 107 6.94 6.08 1.54
N GLN A 108 6.61 6.31 0.29
CA GLN A 108 5.48 7.18 -0.08
C GLN A 108 5.47 8.49 0.73
N ALA A 109 6.58 9.23 0.67
CA ALA A 109 6.85 10.51 1.33
C ALA A 109 6.96 10.48 2.88
N HIS A 110 6.67 9.37 3.57
CA HIS A 110 6.66 9.31 5.03
C HIS A 110 7.46 8.13 5.60
N ARG A 111 7.94 8.29 6.85
CA ARG A 111 8.67 7.24 7.57
C ARG A 111 7.76 6.18 8.19
N LEU A 112 6.49 6.52 8.35
CA LEU A 112 5.47 5.63 8.90
C LEU A 112 4.09 6.10 8.45
N HIS A 113 3.29 5.16 7.97
CA HIS A 113 1.88 5.33 7.68
C HIS A 113 1.07 4.75 8.83
N PHE A 114 0.13 5.52 9.35
CA PHE A 114 -0.71 5.10 10.46
C PHE A 114 -2.17 5.08 10.03
N TYR A 115 -2.84 3.97 10.35
CA TYR A 115 -4.25 3.82 10.01
C TYR A 115 -5.06 3.52 11.26
N ALA A 116 -6.25 4.08 11.32
CA ALA A 116 -7.25 3.75 12.33
C ALA A 116 -8.54 3.34 11.63
N ILE A 117 -9.13 2.24 12.07
CA ILE A 117 -10.40 1.73 11.55
C ILE A 117 -11.24 1.15 12.69
N ARG A 118 -12.54 1.42 12.69
CA ARG A 118 -13.47 0.81 13.62
C ARG A 118 -13.80 -0.62 13.20
N SER A 119 -14.17 -1.47 14.14
CA SER A 119 -14.42 -2.90 13.89
C SER A 119 -15.52 -3.19 12.85
N ASP A 120 -16.37 -2.23 12.55
CA ASP A 120 -17.39 -2.31 11.50
C ASP A 120 -16.92 -1.69 10.16
N LEU A 121 -15.63 -1.52 9.98
CA LEU A 121 -14.99 -0.96 8.78
C LEU A 121 -15.44 0.48 8.45
N THR A 122 -15.82 1.23 9.48
CA THR A 122 -16.15 2.67 9.35
C THR A 122 -15.13 3.55 10.06
N GLY A 123 -15.17 4.85 9.78
CA GLY A 123 -14.31 5.83 10.44
C GLY A 123 -12.85 5.75 10.06
N PHE A 124 -12.53 5.21 8.88
CA PHE A 124 -11.16 5.13 8.37
C PHE A 124 -10.43 6.47 8.51
N GLN A 125 -9.23 6.41 9.05
CA GLN A 125 -8.28 7.51 9.08
C GLN A 125 -6.91 7.00 8.63
N HIS A 126 -6.28 7.73 7.75
CA HIS A 126 -4.89 7.55 7.34
C HIS A 126 -4.14 8.83 7.69
N VAL A 127 -3.19 8.74 8.59
CA VAL A 127 -2.42 9.87 9.09
C VAL A 127 -0.92 9.55 9.13
N HIS A 128 -0.09 10.59 9.16
CA HIS A 128 1.36 10.47 9.21
C HIS A 128 1.84 11.02 10.55
N PRO A 129 2.15 10.14 11.51
CA PRO A 129 2.52 10.57 12.86
C PRO A 129 3.90 11.24 12.91
N THR A 130 4.11 12.04 13.92
CA THR A 130 5.40 12.68 14.21
C THR A 130 6.23 11.81 15.15
N LEU A 131 7.54 11.69 14.87
CA LEU A 131 8.50 10.95 15.66
C LEU A 131 9.31 11.90 16.56
N ALA A 132 9.24 11.71 17.86
CA ALA A 132 10.11 12.38 18.81
C ALA A 132 11.49 11.69 18.91
N SER A 133 12.50 12.42 19.43
CA SER A 133 13.87 11.93 19.57
C SER A 133 14.01 10.68 20.45
N ASN A 134 13.09 10.49 21.40
CA ASN A 134 13.03 9.31 22.26
C ASN A 134 12.34 8.09 21.63
N GLY A 135 11.95 8.17 20.35
CA GLY A 135 11.27 7.10 19.62
C GLY A 135 9.77 7.03 19.79
N THR A 136 9.16 8.01 20.49
CA THR A 136 7.70 8.09 20.60
C THR A 136 7.10 8.66 19.33
N TRP A 137 6.16 7.93 18.74
CA TRP A 137 5.29 8.39 17.67
C TRP A 137 4.01 9.00 18.25
N THR A 138 3.54 10.08 17.65
CA THR A 138 2.27 10.73 17.98
C THR A 138 1.41 10.83 16.74
N ALA A 139 0.31 10.08 16.69
CA ALA A 139 -0.70 10.12 15.65
C ALA A 139 -1.88 11.01 16.11
N ALA A 140 -2.07 12.14 15.43
CA ALA A 140 -3.22 13.02 15.67
C ALA A 140 -4.46 12.44 14.98
N LEU A 141 -5.43 11.99 15.76
CA LEU A 141 -6.66 11.36 15.25
C LEU A 141 -7.83 12.35 15.35
N ALA A 142 -8.63 12.39 14.29
CA ALA A 142 -9.94 13.03 14.34
C ALA A 142 -10.85 12.33 15.34
N ALA A 143 -11.97 12.94 15.68
CA ALA A 143 -12.92 12.43 16.65
C ALA A 143 -13.36 10.99 16.34
N LEU A 144 -13.14 10.08 17.29
CA LEU A 144 -13.51 8.68 17.19
C LEU A 144 -14.91 8.45 17.72
N ARG A 145 -15.70 7.62 17.04
CA ARG A 145 -17.00 7.15 17.53
C ARG A 145 -16.81 6.01 18.52
N PRO A 146 -17.76 5.81 19.49
CA PRO A 146 -17.73 4.66 20.39
C PRO A 146 -17.60 3.32 19.66
N GLY A 147 -16.87 2.39 20.26
CA GLY A 147 -16.66 1.03 19.75
C GLY A 147 -15.21 0.59 19.83
N THR A 148 -14.94 -0.56 19.26
CA THR A 148 -13.59 -1.12 19.14
C THR A 148 -12.92 -0.59 17.87
N TRP A 149 -11.69 -0.13 17.99
CA TRP A 149 -10.86 0.39 16.91
C TRP A 149 -9.57 -0.42 16.82
N ARG A 150 -9.05 -0.55 15.61
CA ARG A 150 -7.72 -1.10 15.40
C ARG A 150 -6.82 -0.03 14.81
N MET A 151 -5.64 0.09 15.39
CA MET A 151 -4.60 1.06 15.09
C MET A 151 -3.44 0.33 14.43
N TYR A 152 -3.09 0.69 13.19
CA TYR A 152 -2.00 0.07 12.44
C TYR A 152 -0.86 1.04 12.24
N ALA A 153 0.35 0.51 12.26
CA ALA A 153 1.57 1.21 11.87
C ALA A 153 2.27 0.40 10.77
N SER A 154 2.40 0.98 9.58
CA SER A 154 3.19 0.44 8.47
C SER A 154 4.48 1.23 8.35
N PHE A 155 5.62 0.53 8.33
CA PHE A 155 6.95 1.13 8.33
C PHE A 155 8.00 0.17 7.76
N VAL A 156 9.14 0.74 7.33
CA VAL A 156 10.31 -0.02 6.88
C VAL A 156 11.52 0.34 7.76
N PRO A 157 12.05 -0.59 8.58
CA PRO A 157 13.23 -0.33 9.40
C PRO A 157 14.50 -0.24 8.55
N LYS A 158 15.41 0.70 8.87
CA LYS A 158 16.71 0.82 8.20
C LYS A 158 17.80 -0.07 8.78
N ALA A 159 17.53 -0.75 9.88
CA ALA A 159 18.49 -1.63 10.56
C ALA A 159 17.77 -2.84 11.18
N GLY A 160 18.53 -3.84 11.61
CA GLY A 160 18.00 -5.03 12.28
C GLY A 160 17.56 -6.14 11.32
N PRO A 161 16.88 -7.19 11.83
CA PRO A 161 16.61 -8.42 11.09
C PRO A 161 15.64 -8.23 9.91
N ALA A 162 14.75 -7.24 9.97
CA ALA A 162 13.82 -6.92 8.89
C ALA A 162 14.20 -5.63 8.15
N ARG A 163 15.50 -5.29 8.07
CA ARG A 163 15.97 -4.12 7.32
C ARG A 163 15.45 -4.15 5.88
N GLY A 164 14.81 -3.06 5.46
CA GLY A 164 14.29 -2.89 4.10
C GLY A 164 13.01 -3.68 3.79
N GLN A 165 12.44 -4.37 4.78
CA GLN A 165 11.16 -5.06 4.67
C GLN A 165 10.05 -4.19 5.25
N GLU A 166 8.94 -4.04 4.54
CA GLU A 166 7.76 -3.42 5.10
C GLU A 166 7.19 -4.29 6.23
N ILE A 167 6.87 -3.68 7.35
CA ILE A 167 6.24 -4.31 8.51
C ILE A 167 4.96 -3.57 8.83
N VAL A 168 3.88 -4.31 9.04
CA VAL A 168 2.62 -3.77 9.53
C VAL A 168 2.30 -4.39 10.87
N LEU A 169 2.22 -3.56 11.90
CA LEU A 169 1.83 -3.96 13.26
C LEU A 169 0.56 -3.25 13.67
N SER A 170 -0.21 -3.86 14.56
CA SER A 170 -1.41 -3.19 15.06
C SER A 170 -1.74 -3.50 16.52
N ARG A 171 -2.56 -2.62 17.09
CA ARG A 171 -3.16 -2.78 18.41
C ARG A 171 -4.62 -2.38 18.41
N THR A 172 -5.39 -3.04 19.23
CA THR A 172 -6.79 -2.71 19.46
C THR A 172 -6.91 -1.69 20.59
N VAL A 173 -7.78 -0.70 20.42
CA VAL A 173 -8.17 0.26 21.48
C VAL A 173 -9.69 0.32 21.59
N SER A 174 -10.17 0.66 22.77
CA SER A 174 -11.60 0.87 23.05
C SER A 174 -11.92 2.36 23.08
N VAL A 175 -13.06 2.72 22.51
CA VAL A 175 -13.65 4.06 22.65
C VAL A 175 -14.97 3.91 23.37
N PRO A 176 -15.10 4.38 24.64
CA PRO A 176 -16.27 4.20 25.47
C PRO A 176 -17.52 4.88 24.89
N GLY A 177 -18.68 4.32 25.17
CA GLY A 177 -20.00 4.85 24.83
C GLY A 177 -20.88 3.84 24.10
N PRO A 178 -22.13 4.20 23.79
CA PRO A 178 -23.03 3.36 23.02
C PRO A 178 -22.47 3.12 21.61
N ALA A 179 -22.10 1.88 21.34
CA ALA A 179 -21.54 1.48 20.05
C ALA A 179 -22.63 0.78 19.21
N VAL A 180 -23.19 1.50 18.26
CA VAL A 180 -24.11 0.92 17.26
C VAL A 180 -23.27 0.56 16.03
N PRO A 181 -23.15 -0.74 15.67
CA PRO A 181 -22.47 -1.16 14.46
C PRO A 181 -23.20 -0.68 13.20
N ILE A 182 -22.42 -0.31 12.19
CA ILE A 182 -22.94 0.01 10.85
C ILE A 182 -22.64 -1.19 9.95
N ALA A 183 -23.66 -1.69 9.27
CA ALA A 183 -23.47 -2.80 8.34
C ALA A 183 -22.53 -2.39 7.19
N VAL A 184 -21.58 -3.26 6.88
CA VAL A 184 -20.71 -3.07 5.72
C VAL A 184 -21.56 -3.19 4.47
N PRO A 185 -21.49 -2.23 3.54
CA PRO A 185 -22.22 -2.35 2.27
C PRO A 185 -21.82 -3.59 1.49
N ALA A 186 -22.78 -4.20 0.79
CA ALA A 186 -22.52 -5.35 -0.07
C ALA A 186 -21.42 -5.05 -1.11
N PRO A 187 -20.69 -6.07 -1.60
CA PRO A 187 -19.69 -5.89 -2.65
C PRO A 187 -20.25 -5.18 -3.87
N SER A 188 -19.50 -4.20 -4.34
CA SER A 188 -19.84 -3.37 -5.50
C SER A 188 -18.57 -3.09 -6.31
N ARG A 189 -18.73 -2.80 -7.59
CA ARG A 189 -17.63 -2.36 -8.44
C ARG A 189 -17.50 -0.85 -8.51
N SER A 190 -18.37 -0.10 -7.85
CA SER A 190 -18.37 1.35 -7.91
C SER A 190 -18.81 1.96 -6.57
N ALA A 191 -18.25 3.13 -6.26
CA ALA A 191 -18.66 3.98 -5.15
C ALA A 191 -18.52 5.45 -5.53
N THR A 192 -19.24 6.31 -4.80
CA THR A 192 -19.15 7.77 -4.98
C THR A 192 -18.57 8.42 -3.73
N ALA A 193 -17.74 9.45 -3.93
CA ALA A 193 -17.21 10.31 -2.88
C ALA A 193 -17.00 11.71 -3.43
N ASP A 194 -17.49 12.73 -2.75
CA ASP A 194 -17.31 14.15 -3.08
C ASP A 194 -17.65 14.49 -4.55
N GLY A 195 -18.68 13.84 -5.12
CA GLY A 195 -19.10 14.01 -6.53
C GLY A 195 -18.24 13.24 -7.54
N TYR A 196 -17.25 12.49 -7.10
CA TYR A 196 -16.49 11.56 -7.93
C TYR A 196 -17.11 10.16 -7.90
N THR A 197 -17.05 9.47 -9.03
CA THR A 197 -17.36 8.04 -9.13
C THR A 197 -16.05 7.28 -9.31
N VAL A 198 -15.78 6.35 -8.41
CA VAL A 198 -14.64 5.45 -8.44
C VAL A 198 -15.15 4.07 -8.86
N THR A 199 -14.58 3.50 -9.92
CA THR A 199 -14.90 2.16 -10.40
C THR A 199 -13.68 1.27 -10.27
N VAL A 200 -13.88 0.04 -9.80
CA VAL A 200 -12.84 -0.97 -9.59
C VAL A 200 -13.12 -2.15 -10.51
N THR A 201 -12.12 -2.53 -11.30
CA THR A 201 -12.17 -3.70 -12.19
C THR A 201 -10.99 -4.63 -11.93
N GLY A 202 -11.22 -5.92 -12.06
CA GLY A 202 -10.27 -6.98 -11.77
C GLY A 202 -10.94 -8.15 -11.06
N LYS A 203 -10.28 -9.30 -11.03
CA LYS A 203 -10.69 -10.48 -10.25
C LYS A 203 -9.69 -10.63 -9.09
N LEU A 204 -10.16 -10.41 -7.89
CA LEU A 204 -9.36 -10.55 -6.69
C LEU A 204 -9.40 -11.99 -6.19
N MET A 205 -8.24 -12.53 -5.88
CA MET A 205 -8.06 -13.88 -5.36
C MET A 205 -7.25 -13.82 -4.08
N ALA A 206 -7.66 -14.60 -3.09
CA ALA A 206 -6.94 -14.73 -1.84
C ALA A 206 -5.55 -15.38 -2.04
N ASN A 207 -4.56 -14.93 -1.29
CA ASN A 207 -3.18 -15.42 -1.28
C ASN A 207 -2.52 -15.42 -2.67
N ARG A 208 -2.96 -14.50 -3.54
CA ARG A 208 -2.45 -14.38 -4.89
C ARG A 208 -2.41 -12.93 -5.32
N ALA A 209 -1.30 -12.55 -5.93
CA ALA A 209 -1.17 -11.28 -6.61
C ALA A 209 -2.22 -11.17 -7.74
N SER A 210 -3.03 -10.12 -7.69
CA SER A 210 -4.14 -9.90 -8.61
C SER A 210 -4.09 -8.49 -9.17
N PRO A 211 -4.16 -8.30 -10.50
CA PRO A 211 -4.25 -6.96 -11.06
C PRO A 211 -5.62 -6.35 -10.73
N LEU A 212 -5.59 -5.11 -10.32
CA LEU A 212 -6.76 -4.29 -10.02
C LEU A 212 -6.63 -2.96 -10.74
N VAL A 213 -7.67 -2.53 -11.42
CA VAL A 213 -7.69 -1.24 -12.11
C VAL A 213 -8.76 -0.36 -11.49
N VAL A 214 -8.36 0.83 -11.08
CA VAL A 214 -9.25 1.87 -10.59
C VAL A 214 -9.42 2.94 -11.65
N THR A 215 -10.67 3.34 -11.92
CA THR A 215 -10.99 4.44 -12.82
C THR A 215 -11.79 5.49 -12.06
N ILE A 216 -11.43 6.76 -12.24
CA ILE A 216 -12.07 7.89 -11.56
C ILE A 216 -12.75 8.78 -12.59
N THR A 217 -14.05 9.06 -12.36
CA THR A 217 -14.83 9.97 -13.17
C THR A 217 -15.52 11.03 -12.29
N LYS A 218 -15.83 12.18 -12.87
CA LYS A 218 -16.68 13.23 -12.26
C LYS A 218 -17.72 13.65 -13.28
N ASP A 219 -18.98 13.66 -12.90
CA ASP A 219 -20.11 13.96 -13.80
C ASP A 219 -20.07 13.15 -15.10
N GLY A 220 -19.70 11.85 -14.99
CA GLY A 220 -19.57 10.93 -16.10
C GLY A 220 -18.33 11.16 -17.00
N ARG A 221 -17.49 12.13 -16.71
CA ARG A 221 -16.27 12.46 -17.48
C ARG A 221 -15.03 11.90 -16.79
N PRO A 222 -14.04 11.36 -17.53
CA PRO A 222 -12.79 10.93 -16.98
C PRO A 222 -12.03 12.06 -16.25
N VAL A 223 -11.48 11.77 -15.06
CA VAL A 223 -10.65 12.71 -14.31
C VAL A 223 -9.18 12.51 -14.74
N THR A 224 -8.64 13.49 -15.46
CA THR A 224 -7.26 13.43 -16.00
C THR A 224 -6.30 14.40 -15.31
N ASN A 225 -6.74 15.01 -14.22
CA ASN A 225 -6.00 16.01 -13.46
C ASN A 225 -5.81 15.59 -11.99
N LEU A 226 -5.60 14.29 -11.75
CA LEU A 226 -5.19 13.81 -10.43
C LEU A 226 -3.82 14.39 -10.09
N GLN A 227 -3.71 14.96 -8.90
CA GLN A 227 -2.47 15.50 -8.39
C GLN A 227 -1.65 14.41 -7.67
N PRO A 228 -0.31 14.51 -7.66
CA PRO A 228 0.51 13.63 -6.83
C PRO A 228 0.08 13.69 -5.36
N TYR A 229 -0.10 12.51 -4.77
CA TYR A 229 -0.42 12.30 -3.37
C TYR A 229 0.35 11.08 -2.85
N LEU A 230 1.23 11.27 -1.87
CA LEU A 230 2.09 10.22 -1.33
C LEU A 230 2.95 9.53 -2.40
N ASP A 231 3.64 10.33 -3.23
CA ASP A 231 4.51 9.89 -4.34
C ASP A 231 3.79 9.03 -5.41
N THR A 232 2.45 9.04 -5.41
CA THR A 232 1.60 8.36 -6.40
C THR A 232 0.43 9.26 -6.80
N TYR A 233 -0.46 8.83 -7.71
CA TYR A 233 -1.71 9.57 -8.01
C TYR A 233 -2.89 9.10 -7.16
N ALA A 234 -2.78 7.97 -6.49
CA ALA A 234 -3.75 7.51 -5.51
C ALA A 234 -3.15 6.46 -4.58
N HIS A 235 -3.62 6.41 -3.35
CA HIS A 235 -3.24 5.47 -2.31
C HIS A 235 -4.42 4.55 -2.00
N LEU A 236 -4.20 3.25 -1.98
CA LEU A 236 -5.25 2.26 -1.79
C LEU A 236 -4.92 1.34 -0.62
N THR A 237 -5.82 1.30 0.35
CA THR A 237 -5.74 0.47 1.55
C THR A 237 -6.96 -0.42 1.66
N ALA A 238 -6.82 -1.65 2.12
CA ALA A 238 -7.92 -2.57 2.29
C ALA A 238 -7.94 -3.21 3.69
N PHE A 239 -9.15 -3.48 4.19
CA PHE A 239 -9.38 -4.20 5.44
C PHE A 239 -10.41 -5.30 5.23
N HIS A 240 -10.09 -6.50 5.71
CA HIS A 240 -10.96 -7.67 5.60
C HIS A 240 -12.13 -7.56 6.58
N GLN A 241 -13.33 -7.89 6.10
CA GLN A 241 -14.52 -7.95 6.93
C GLN A 241 -14.44 -9.16 7.88
N GLY A 242 -14.60 -8.90 9.16
CA GLY A 242 -14.60 -9.91 10.21
C GLY A 242 -13.38 -9.84 11.12
N ASP A 243 -12.17 -9.93 10.59
CA ASP A 243 -10.95 -9.92 11.41
C ASP A 243 -10.09 -8.66 11.28
N LEU A 244 -10.41 -7.77 10.33
CA LEU A 244 -9.67 -6.54 10.06
C LEU A 244 -8.25 -6.78 9.54
N ALA A 245 -7.97 -7.92 8.88
CA ALA A 245 -6.70 -8.10 8.20
C ALA A 245 -6.45 -6.94 7.23
N PHE A 246 -5.24 -6.43 7.25
CA PHE A 246 -4.80 -5.27 6.49
C PHE A 246 -4.16 -5.70 5.18
N ALA A 247 -4.39 -4.93 4.12
CA ALA A 247 -3.60 -5.00 2.90
C ALA A 247 -3.32 -3.58 2.38
N HIS A 248 -2.07 -3.34 2.02
CA HIS A 248 -1.63 -2.16 1.31
C HIS A 248 -1.47 -2.52 -0.17
N LEU A 249 -2.23 -1.85 -1.03
CA LEU A 249 -2.22 -2.13 -2.45
C LEU A 249 -1.31 -1.14 -3.16
N HIS A 250 -0.32 -1.68 -3.87
CA HIS A 250 0.72 -0.87 -4.50
C HIS A 250 0.27 -0.35 -5.87
N PRO A 251 0.32 0.97 -6.12
CA PRO A 251 0.11 1.51 -7.46
C PRO A 251 1.26 1.09 -8.37
N GLU A 252 0.93 0.69 -9.59
CA GLU A 252 1.93 0.33 -10.61
C GLU A 252 2.46 1.56 -11.38
N THR A 253 1.68 2.66 -11.37
CA THR A 253 2.05 3.89 -12.06
C THR A 253 2.84 4.81 -11.14
N LYS A 254 4.07 5.15 -11.53
CA LYS A 254 4.84 6.20 -10.90
C LYS A 254 4.28 7.57 -11.30
N VAL A 255 4.51 8.56 -10.43
CA VAL A 255 4.21 9.94 -10.76
C VAL A 255 5.09 10.39 -11.92
N ASP A 256 4.44 10.90 -12.96
CA ASP A 256 5.08 11.55 -14.12
C ASP A 256 4.35 12.88 -14.36
N GLY A 257 4.96 13.97 -13.90
CA GLY A 257 4.35 15.29 -13.91
C GLY A 257 3.37 15.53 -12.76
N ASP A 258 2.58 16.60 -12.90
CA ASP A 258 1.66 17.11 -11.86
C ASP A 258 0.19 16.70 -12.08
N HIS A 259 -0.08 15.93 -13.14
CA HIS A 259 -1.41 15.46 -13.50
C HIS A 259 -1.41 13.98 -13.93
N GLY A 260 -2.34 13.20 -13.39
CA GLY A 260 -2.52 11.78 -13.68
C GLY A 260 -3.99 11.38 -13.84
N GLY A 261 -4.20 10.08 -14.01
CA GLY A 261 -5.52 9.48 -14.21
C GLY A 261 -5.95 9.42 -15.69
N PRO A 262 -7.17 9.06 -15.98
CA PRO A 262 -8.23 8.64 -15.04
C PRO A 262 -8.10 7.21 -14.54
N THR A 263 -7.19 6.40 -15.14
CA THR A 263 -7.04 4.96 -14.91
C THR A 263 -5.75 4.70 -14.14
N LEU A 264 -5.86 3.99 -13.04
CA LEU A 264 -4.77 3.69 -12.12
C LEU A 264 -4.69 2.18 -11.91
N PRO A 265 -3.66 1.50 -12.42
CA PRO A 265 -3.41 0.09 -12.12
C PRO A 265 -2.78 -0.09 -10.75
N PHE A 266 -3.22 -1.14 -10.04
CA PHE A 266 -2.71 -1.57 -8.74
C PHE A 266 -2.41 -3.06 -8.75
N HIS A 267 -1.48 -3.45 -7.92
CA HIS A 267 -1.24 -4.82 -7.53
C HIS A 267 -1.89 -5.10 -6.18
N ALA A 268 -2.82 -6.05 -6.14
CA ALA A 268 -3.53 -6.41 -4.92
C ALA A 268 -3.11 -7.80 -4.44
N GLU A 269 -2.62 -7.89 -3.21
CA GLU A 269 -2.37 -9.15 -2.51
C GLU A 269 -3.23 -9.20 -1.26
N LEU A 270 -4.32 -9.95 -1.33
CA LEU A 270 -5.26 -10.13 -0.23
C LEU A 270 -5.00 -11.48 0.43
N SER A 271 -4.75 -11.47 1.73
CA SER A 271 -4.34 -12.68 2.49
C SER A 271 -5.47 -13.69 2.72
N ARG A 272 -6.72 -13.36 2.38
CA ARG A 272 -7.92 -14.21 2.68
C ARG A 272 -8.99 -14.02 1.65
N SER A 273 -9.81 -15.06 1.48
CA SER A 273 -11.09 -14.96 0.78
C SER A 273 -12.14 -14.22 1.64
N GLY A 274 -13.14 -13.66 0.99
CA GLY A 274 -14.21 -12.92 1.66
C GLY A 274 -14.28 -11.47 1.20
N ASP A 275 -15.02 -10.68 1.94
CA ASP A 275 -15.28 -9.29 1.60
C ASP A 275 -14.23 -8.37 2.23
N TRP A 276 -13.74 -7.45 1.41
CA TRP A 276 -12.74 -6.46 1.78
C TRP A 276 -13.28 -5.05 1.58
N ARG A 277 -13.08 -4.18 2.56
CA ARG A 277 -13.40 -2.76 2.45
C ARG A 277 -12.16 -2.00 1.99
N LEU A 278 -12.18 -1.50 0.77
CA LEU A 278 -11.13 -0.70 0.15
C LEU A 278 -11.37 0.78 0.44
N PHE A 279 -10.29 1.51 0.71
CA PHE A 279 -10.27 2.96 0.85
C PHE A 279 -9.27 3.54 -0.14
N LEU A 280 -9.79 4.16 -1.19
CA LEU A 280 -8.98 4.87 -2.18
C LEU A 280 -8.89 6.34 -1.80
N GLN A 281 -7.67 6.83 -1.67
CA GLN A 281 -7.38 8.26 -1.47
C GLN A 281 -6.71 8.81 -2.73
N PHE A 282 -7.23 9.91 -3.26
CA PHE A 282 -6.69 10.61 -4.41
C PHE A 282 -6.85 12.12 -4.22
N GLN A 283 -6.06 12.92 -4.91
CA GLN A 283 -6.05 14.37 -4.76
C GLN A 283 -6.45 15.08 -6.04
N THR A 284 -7.34 16.08 -5.92
CA THR A 284 -7.66 17.03 -6.98
C THR A 284 -7.80 18.42 -6.37
N SER A 285 -7.30 19.45 -7.06
CA SER A 285 -7.39 20.85 -6.62
C SER A 285 -6.94 21.07 -5.16
N GLY A 286 -5.87 20.37 -4.75
CA GLY A 286 -5.33 20.45 -3.39
C GLY A 286 -6.14 19.73 -2.30
N THR A 287 -7.25 19.07 -2.66
CA THR A 287 -8.11 18.36 -1.71
C THR A 287 -7.95 16.85 -1.87
N VAL A 288 -7.74 16.14 -0.77
CA VAL A 288 -7.72 14.68 -0.73
C VAL A 288 -9.14 14.16 -0.56
N HIS A 289 -9.55 13.28 -1.47
CA HIS A 289 -10.84 12.58 -1.46
C HIS A 289 -10.63 11.13 -1.01
N THR A 290 -11.59 10.57 -0.29
CA THR A 290 -11.56 9.17 0.14
C THR A 290 -12.82 8.45 -0.30
N ALA A 291 -12.68 7.51 -1.22
CA ALA A 291 -13.77 6.64 -1.65
C ALA A 291 -13.66 5.26 -0.97
N ALA A 292 -14.78 4.75 -0.46
CA ALA A 292 -14.84 3.46 0.20
C ALA A 292 -15.69 2.46 -0.59
N ILE A 293 -15.09 1.32 -0.99
CA ILE A 293 -15.71 0.30 -1.84
C ILE A 293 -15.57 -1.06 -1.16
N THR A 294 -16.64 -1.86 -1.13
CA THR A 294 -16.54 -3.26 -0.72
C THR A 294 -16.37 -4.14 -1.95
N VAL A 295 -15.38 -5.03 -1.93
CA VAL A 295 -15.10 -6.00 -2.99
C VAL A 295 -15.01 -7.39 -2.40
N HIS A 296 -15.25 -8.42 -3.23
CA HIS A 296 -15.09 -9.82 -2.84
C HIS A 296 -13.83 -10.41 -3.43
N ALA A 297 -13.02 -11.08 -2.59
CA ALA A 297 -11.89 -11.91 -2.99
C ALA A 297 -12.28 -13.40 -2.87
N SER A 298 -12.06 -14.17 -3.94
CA SER A 298 -12.40 -15.60 -4.01
C SER A 298 -11.23 -16.51 -3.66
#